data_a385c048144abd0e3d8f02505b7db1af
#
_entry.id   a385c048144abd0e3d8f02505b7db1af
#
_cell.length_a   1.000
_cell.length_b   1.000
_cell.length_c   1.000
_cell.angle_alpha   90.00
_cell.angle_beta   90.00
_cell.angle_gamma   90.00
#
_symmetry.space_group_name_H-M   'P 1'
#
loop_
_entity.id
_entity.type
_entity.pdbx_description
1 polymer ?
#
loop_
_entity_poly.entity_id
_entity_poly.type
_entity_poly.pdbx_seq_one_letter_code
_entity_poly.pdbx_strand_id
1 'polypeptide(L)'
;MSFRVFTREELSNSEYHAETEHISGSSLVEIIQGSPAKWKFKQRNSDSKALKFGTLSHTYILEGDMFDKEYLRATDLDAIEGLITSQAGLSAALKKVGVAGTSGKGYSELVEMMYRSGEDWPVKWLIEQQESAQALVDGKQLVSAADYDKVVAMREVLCNIPAYDRIVNSETAQKELSIFGEILGVGVKIRIDHVDVVDGVVRITDYKTTADASPEGFGKSAFSHGYLAKMALQRDLFVKAFNEKRKVVVGLLAQEKVEPYLPMLYTLTDEQLRIGRLQYLEALATYKKCKELDIWPGYSNGTTEQELMIPEWAIKQYKEI
;
A
#
# COMPACT_ATOMS: atom_id res chain seq x y z
N MET A 1 6.58 20.13 -24.02
CA MET A 1 6.56 19.33 -22.76
C MET A 1 7.25 18.02 -23.04
N SER A 2 8.32 17.71 -22.32
CA SER A 2 8.99 16.41 -22.42
C SER A 2 8.45 15.50 -21.30
N PHE A 3 7.95 14.33 -21.68
CA PHE A 3 7.63 13.28 -20.71
C PHE A 3 8.83 12.38 -20.54
N ARG A 4 9.04 11.88 -19.31
CA ARG A 4 10.00 10.81 -19.02
C ARG A 4 9.22 9.60 -18.57
N VAL A 5 9.51 8.46 -19.17
CA VAL A 5 8.84 7.19 -18.88
C VAL A 5 9.90 6.20 -18.43
N PHE A 6 9.64 5.46 -17.37
CA PHE A 6 10.55 4.47 -16.80
C PHE A 6 9.79 3.20 -16.50
N THR A 7 10.37 2.07 -16.88
CA THR A 7 9.94 0.76 -16.40
C THR A 7 10.33 0.60 -14.92
N ARG A 8 9.86 -0.46 -14.28
CA ARG A 8 10.24 -0.75 -12.90
C ARG A 8 11.73 -1.09 -12.74
N GLU A 9 12.35 -1.64 -13.79
CA GLU A 9 13.79 -1.97 -13.83
C GLU A 9 14.65 -0.72 -13.95
N GLU A 10 14.14 0.33 -14.61
CA GLU A 10 14.84 1.61 -14.81
C GLU A 10 14.67 2.57 -13.62
N LEU A 11 13.60 2.42 -12.84
CA LEU A 11 13.31 3.25 -11.68
C LEU A 11 12.65 2.43 -10.58
N SER A 12 13.41 2.10 -9.54
CA SER A 12 12.92 1.36 -8.37
C SER A 12 11.83 2.11 -7.63
N ASN A 13 11.08 1.39 -6.78
CA ASN A 13 10.04 2.00 -5.94
C ASN A 13 10.62 3.03 -4.96
N SER A 14 11.80 2.75 -4.39
CA SER A 14 12.49 3.65 -3.48
C SER A 14 12.92 4.95 -4.18
N GLU A 15 13.48 4.87 -5.38
CA GLU A 15 13.89 6.03 -6.17
C GLU A 15 12.68 6.87 -6.60
N TYR A 16 11.59 6.22 -7.04
CA TYR A 16 10.34 6.92 -7.37
C TYR A 16 9.81 7.72 -6.18
N HIS A 17 9.83 7.15 -4.97
CA HIS A 17 9.35 7.84 -3.77
C HIS A 17 10.33 8.91 -3.26
N ALA A 18 11.63 8.72 -3.44
CA ALA A 18 12.65 9.68 -3.04
C ALA A 18 12.67 10.95 -3.92
N GLU A 19 12.16 10.85 -5.16
CA GLU A 19 12.06 11.99 -6.07
C GLU A 19 11.00 12.99 -5.57
N THR A 20 11.34 14.25 -5.35
CA THR A 20 10.48 15.28 -4.72
C THR A 20 10.18 16.49 -5.60
N GLU A 21 10.79 16.60 -6.78
CA GLU A 21 10.55 17.71 -7.70
C GLU A 21 9.17 17.64 -8.37
N HIS A 22 8.62 16.42 -8.51
CA HIS A 22 7.32 16.17 -9.10
C HIS A 22 6.31 15.76 -8.01
N ILE A 23 5.13 16.38 -8.04
CA ILE A 23 4.06 16.02 -7.12
C ILE A 23 3.32 14.76 -7.60
N SER A 24 3.03 13.83 -6.68
CA SER A 24 2.30 12.60 -6.98
C SER A 24 0.79 12.76 -6.90
N GLY A 25 0.04 11.87 -7.54
CA GLY A 25 -1.43 11.84 -7.44
C GLY A 25 -1.92 11.69 -6.00
N SER A 26 -1.23 10.91 -5.16
CA SER A 26 -1.56 10.77 -3.73
C SER A 26 -1.38 12.08 -2.97
N SER A 27 -0.31 12.82 -3.26
CA SER A 27 -0.07 14.14 -2.67
C SER A 27 -1.14 15.16 -3.06
N LEU A 28 -1.61 15.11 -4.31
CA LEU A 28 -2.69 15.98 -4.77
C LEU A 28 -4.01 15.69 -4.05
N VAL A 29 -4.32 14.40 -3.84
CA VAL A 29 -5.49 13.99 -3.06
C VAL A 29 -5.40 14.50 -1.61
N GLU A 30 -4.24 14.40 -0.96
CA GLU A 30 -4.05 14.91 0.40
C GLU A 30 -4.28 16.42 0.51
N ILE A 31 -3.92 17.19 -0.52
CA ILE A 31 -4.15 18.63 -0.57
C ILE A 31 -5.65 18.97 -0.63
N ILE A 32 -6.43 18.23 -1.47
CA ILE A 32 -7.86 18.51 -1.63
C ILE A 32 -8.66 18.03 -0.43
N GLN A 33 -8.43 16.79 0.02
CA GLN A 33 -9.23 16.16 1.07
C GLN A 33 -8.81 16.59 2.47
N GLY A 34 -7.58 17.05 2.62
CA GLY A 34 -7.04 17.52 3.88
C GLY A 34 -6.89 19.04 3.89
N SER A 35 -5.70 19.50 3.70
CA SER A 35 -5.34 20.91 3.48
C SER A 35 -3.90 21.00 2.99
N PRO A 36 -3.51 22.09 2.31
CA PRO A 36 -2.11 22.36 1.95
C PRO A 36 -1.15 22.28 3.13
N ALA A 37 -1.52 22.82 4.28
CA ALA A 37 -0.71 22.78 5.51
C ALA A 37 -0.47 21.34 5.98
N LYS A 38 -1.52 20.52 6.03
CA LYS A 38 -1.39 19.10 6.43
C LYS A 38 -0.44 18.35 5.51
N TRP A 39 -0.58 18.53 4.19
CA TRP A 39 0.33 17.91 3.22
C TRP A 39 1.78 18.36 3.42
N LYS A 40 2.01 19.66 3.56
CA LYS A 40 3.35 20.25 3.67
C LYS A 40 4.10 19.80 4.91
N PHE A 41 3.41 19.77 6.06
CA PHE A 41 4.00 19.51 7.37
C PHE A 41 3.78 18.09 7.88
N LYS A 42 3.18 17.22 7.06
CA LYS A 42 2.96 15.82 7.42
C LYS A 42 4.27 15.10 7.65
N GLN A 43 4.45 14.52 8.84
CA GLN A 43 5.47 13.51 9.04
C GLN A 43 5.08 12.25 8.27
N ARG A 44 5.87 11.88 7.29
CA ARG A 44 5.62 10.68 6.47
C ARG A 44 6.08 9.46 7.24
N ASN A 45 5.17 8.87 8.01
CA ASN A 45 5.39 7.59 8.66
C ASN A 45 4.91 6.46 7.72
N SER A 46 5.87 5.68 7.23
CA SER A 46 5.62 4.50 6.39
C SER A 46 5.22 3.24 7.20
N ASP A 47 5.10 3.34 8.50
CA ASP A 47 5.05 2.19 9.42
C ASP A 47 3.67 1.66 9.78
N SER A 48 2.58 2.13 9.15
CA SER A 48 1.29 1.56 9.46
C SER A 48 1.18 0.11 8.93
N LYS A 49 0.64 -0.79 9.77
CA LYS A 49 0.40 -2.20 9.37
C LYS A 49 -0.43 -2.30 8.07
N ALA A 50 -1.40 -1.40 7.90
CA ALA A 50 -2.24 -1.38 6.70
C ALA A 50 -1.45 -1.02 5.43
N LEU A 51 -0.50 -0.08 5.52
CA LEU A 51 0.38 0.27 4.39
C LEU A 51 1.34 -0.87 4.07
N LYS A 52 1.97 -1.47 5.09
CA LYS A 52 2.87 -2.63 4.91
C LYS A 52 2.15 -3.80 4.25
N PHE A 53 0.95 -4.14 4.72
CA PHE A 53 0.15 -5.19 4.11
C PHE A 53 -0.30 -4.82 2.68
N GLY A 54 -0.65 -3.56 2.43
CA GLY A 54 -0.98 -3.08 1.09
C GLY A 54 0.19 -3.26 0.11
N THR A 55 1.40 -2.84 0.51
CA THR A 55 2.62 -3.01 -0.29
C THR A 55 2.94 -4.49 -0.53
N LEU A 56 2.89 -5.32 0.52
CA LEU A 56 3.10 -6.77 0.44
C LEU A 56 2.15 -7.42 -0.58
N SER A 57 0.84 -7.11 -0.47
CA SER A 57 -0.19 -7.64 -1.38
C SER A 57 0.03 -7.18 -2.81
N HIS A 58 0.38 -5.90 -3.00
CA HIS A 58 0.67 -5.33 -4.30
C HIS A 58 1.83 -6.04 -4.98
N THR A 59 2.97 -6.18 -4.28
CA THR A 59 4.14 -6.88 -4.81
C THR A 59 3.81 -8.33 -5.16
N TYR A 60 3.14 -9.09 -4.29
CA TYR A 60 2.85 -10.48 -4.56
C TYR A 60 1.88 -10.68 -5.73
N ILE A 61 0.86 -9.84 -5.83
CA ILE A 61 -0.20 -9.99 -6.84
C ILE A 61 0.28 -9.52 -8.20
N LEU A 62 0.97 -8.38 -8.27
CA LEU A 62 1.36 -7.79 -9.54
C LEU A 62 2.78 -8.14 -9.97
N GLU A 63 3.68 -8.36 -9.01
CA GLU A 63 5.11 -8.53 -9.23
C GLU A 63 5.62 -9.82 -8.58
N GLY A 64 4.89 -10.92 -8.71
CA GLY A 64 5.19 -12.18 -8.03
C GLY A 64 6.61 -12.71 -8.22
N ASP A 65 7.28 -12.37 -9.33
CA ASP A 65 8.68 -12.68 -9.61
C ASP A 65 9.68 -11.91 -8.72
N MET A 66 9.26 -10.78 -8.12
CA MET A 66 10.05 -10.00 -7.18
C MET A 66 9.79 -10.40 -5.73
N PHE A 67 8.64 -11.00 -5.46
CA PHE A 67 8.19 -11.25 -4.09
C PHE A 67 9.18 -12.10 -3.28
N ASP A 68 9.63 -13.23 -3.82
CA ASP A 68 10.58 -14.10 -3.15
C ASP A 68 11.99 -13.50 -3.02
N LYS A 69 12.29 -12.45 -3.81
CA LYS A 69 13.54 -11.71 -3.71
C LYS A 69 13.50 -10.67 -2.60
N GLU A 70 12.31 -10.10 -2.33
CA GLU A 70 12.14 -8.98 -1.39
C GLU A 70 11.65 -9.42 -0.02
N TYR A 71 10.94 -10.56 0.07
CA TYR A 71 10.29 -10.99 1.30
C TYR A 71 10.73 -12.39 1.75
N LEU A 72 10.78 -12.58 3.06
CA LEU A 72 11.01 -13.84 3.74
C LEU A 72 9.83 -14.13 4.67
N ARG A 73 9.21 -15.31 4.51
CA ARG A 73 8.14 -15.76 5.40
C ARG A 73 8.70 -16.15 6.75
N ALA A 74 8.21 -15.56 7.83
CA ALA A 74 8.54 -15.98 9.18
C ALA A 74 7.92 -17.35 9.49
N THR A 75 8.50 -18.04 10.43
CA THR A 75 7.96 -19.30 10.95
C THR A 75 6.60 -19.07 11.60
N ASP A 76 5.67 -19.97 11.35
CA ASP A 76 4.39 -20.01 12.07
C ASP A 76 4.64 -20.52 13.50
N LEU A 77 4.76 -19.58 14.43
CA LEU A 77 5.03 -19.89 15.83
C LEU A 77 3.90 -20.64 16.52
N ASP A 78 2.65 -20.48 16.04
CA ASP A 78 1.48 -21.14 16.62
C ASP A 78 1.44 -22.64 16.26
N ALA A 79 2.15 -23.05 15.20
CA ALA A 79 2.29 -24.45 14.78
C ALA A 79 3.38 -25.20 15.52
N ILE A 80 4.19 -24.55 16.36
CA ILE A 80 5.33 -25.18 17.05
C ILE A 80 4.87 -25.77 18.39
N GLU A 81 4.91 -27.09 18.50
CA GLU A 81 4.64 -27.77 19.76
C GLU A 81 5.74 -27.51 20.79
N GLY A 82 5.35 -27.22 22.02
CA GLY A 82 6.31 -26.97 23.10
C GLY A 82 7.04 -25.63 23.02
N LEU A 83 6.61 -24.68 22.19
CA LEU A 83 7.24 -23.38 22.04
C LEU A 83 7.33 -22.63 23.37
N ILE A 84 8.53 -22.25 23.76
CA ILE A 84 8.79 -21.39 24.93
C ILE A 84 8.68 -19.93 24.48
N THR A 85 7.62 -19.26 24.90
CA THR A 85 7.29 -17.90 24.45
C THR A 85 7.84 -16.78 25.33
N SER A 86 8.38 -17.11 26.52
CA SER A 86 8.86 -16.10 27.46
C SER A 86 10.17 -16.49 28.13
N GLN A 87 10.91 -15.48 28.54
CA GLN A 87 12.17 -15.65 29.31
C GLN A 87 11.92 -16.38 30.62
N ALA A 88 10.80 -16.09 31.30
CA ALA A 88 10.42 -16.80 32.51
C ALA A 88 10.12 -18.28 32.25
N GLY A 89 9.46 -18.59 31.13
CA GLY A 89 9.21 -19.96 30.68
C GLY A 89 10.51 -20.72 30.42
N LEU A 90 11.48 -20.12 29.74
CA LEU A 90 12.79 -20.73 29.49
C LEU A 90 13.55 -20.98 30.81
N SER A 91 13.58 -20.01 31.74
CA SER A 91 14.16 -20.18 33.07
C SER A 91 13.48 -21.30 33.85
N ALA A 92 12.16 -21.44 33.77
CA ALA A 92 11.42 -22.51 34.44
C ALA A 92 11.70 -23.88 33.81
N ALA A 93 11.80 -23.97 32.49
CA ALA A 93 12.19 -25.22 31.79
C ALA A 93 13.58 -25.69 32.18
N LEU A 94 14.55 -24.79 32.22
CA LEU A 94 15.95 -25.12 32.67
C LEU A 94 15.98 -25.61 34.11
N LYS A 95 15.22 -25.01 35.03
CA LYS A 95 15.12 -25.49 36.41
C LYS A 95 14.56 -26.89 36.51
N LYS A 96 13.60 -27.27 35.66
CA LYS A 96 13.03 -28.63 35.66
C LYS A 96 14.05 -29.70 35.28
N VAL A 97 15.04 -29.38 34.46
CA VAL A 97 16.14 -30.28 34.07
C VAL A 97 17.37 -30.10 34.96
N GLY A 98 17.23 -29.43 36.11
CA GLY A 98 18.28 -29.34 37.12
C GLY A 98 19.31 -28.22 36.91
N VAL A 99 19.09 -27.31 35.95
CA VAL A 99 20.01 -26.18 35.72
C VAL A 99 19.77 -25.08 36.75
N ALA A 100 20.81 -24.79 37.56
CA ALA A 100 20.77 -23.74 38.57
C ALA A 100 21.22 -22.37 38.02
N GLY A 101 20.96 -21.28 38.77
CA GLY A 101 21.50 -19.95 38.46
C GLY A 101 20.81 -19.25 37.31
N THR A 102 19.56 -19.59 37.00
CA THR A 102 18.76 -19.00 35.87
C THR A 102 18.10 -17.68 36.23
N SER A 103 18.06 -17.30 37.53
CA SER A 103 17.40 -16.05 37.99
C SER A 103 18.19 -14.81 37.54
N GLY A 104 17.49 -13.81 37.02
CA GLY A 104 18.08 -12.54 36.56
C GLY A 104 18.85 -12.62 35.22
N LYS A 105 18.89 -13.79 34.59
CA LYS A 105 19.57 -14.03 33.32
C LYS A 105 18.70 -13.56 32.13
N GLY A 106 19.34 -12.94 31.12
CA GLY A 106 18.72 -12.58 29.84
C GLY A 106 18.50 -13.79 28.93
N TYR A 107 17.76 -13.56 27.81
CA TYR A 107 17.49 -14.64 26.84
C TYR A 107 18.76 -15.29 26.30
N SER A 108 19.78 -14.52 25.91
CA SER A 108 21.06 -15.06 25.38
C SER A 108 21.73 -15.99 26.35
N GLU A 109 21.82 -15.62 27.65
CA GLU A 109 22.44 -16.43 28.68
C GLU A 109 21.63 -17.72 28.94
N LEU A 110 20.29 -17.59 28.98
CA LEU A 110 19.42 -18.76 29.20
C LEU A 110 19.48 -19.75 28.02
N VAL A 111 19.55 -19.26 26.78
CA VAL A 111 19.74 -20.10 25.60
C VAL A 111 21.12 -20.79 25.63
N GLU A 112 22.17 -20.09 26.03
CA GLU A 112 23.47 -20.71 26.18
C GLU A 112 23.45 -21.81 27.27
N MET A 113 22.76 -21.58 28.39
CA MET A 113 22.57 -22.58 29.44
C MET A 113 21.77 -23.80 28.96
N MET A 114 20.74 -23.56 28.11
CA MET A 114 19.95 -24.61 27.46
C MET A 114 20.86 -25.54 26.63
N TYR A 115 21.68 -25.01 25.75
CA TYR A 115 22.58 -25.80 24.93
C TYR A 115 23.64 -26.51 25.74
N ARG A 116 24.18 -25.87 26.78
CA ARG A 116 25.16 -26.50 27.69
C ARG A 116 24.56 -27.67 28.50
N SER A 117 23.25 -27.66 28.73
CA SER A 117 22.56 -28.76 29.39
C SER A 117 22.19 -29.92 28.46
N GLY A 118 22.47 -29.77 27.14
CA GLY A 118 22.16 -30.78 26.13
C GLY A 118 20.72 -30.67 25.60
N GLU A 119 20.03 -29.60 25.94
CA GLU A 119 18.65 -29.36 25.51
C GLU A 119 18.61 -28.45 24.27
N ASP A 120 17.60 -28.66 23.44
CA ASP A 120 17.35 -27.87 22.23
C ASP A 120 15.83 -27.61 22.05
N TRP A 121 15.27 -26.83 22.96
CA TRP A 121 13.86 -26.52 22.92
C TRP A 121 13.57 -25.39 21.92
N PRO A 122 12.39 -25.36 21.30
CA PRO A 122 11.97 -24.24 20.48
C PRO A 122 11.70 -23.02 21.39
N VAL A 123 12.54 -21.98 21.23
CA VAL A 123 12.42 -20.72 21.97
C VAL A 123 12.07 -19.61 20.98
N LYS A 124 10.90 -18.99 21.16
CA LYS A 124 10.40 -17.93 20.29
C LYS A 124 11.46 -16.85 20.02
N TRP A 125 12.08 -16.31 21.07
CA TRP A 125 13.10 -15.28 20.94
C TRP A 125 14.27 -15.73 20.04
N LEU A 126 14.73 -16.97 20.16
CA LEU A 126 15.83 -17.50 19.37
C LEU A 126 15.46 -17.61 17.89
N ILE A 127 14.24 -18.12 17.60
CA ILE A 127 13.72 -18.22 16.24
C ILE A 127 13.63 -16.83 15.60
N GLU A 128 13.04 -15.85 16.30
CA GLU A 128 12.91 -14.47 15.81
C GLU A 128 14.28 -13.81 15.55
N GLN A 129 15.30 -14.08 16.39
CA GLN A 129 16.66 -13.57 16.16
C GLN A 129 17.32 -14.20 14.93
N GLN A 130 17.18 -15.51 14.77
CA GLN A 130 17.75 -16.23 13.63
C GLN A 130 17.11 -15.78 12.31
N GLU A 131 15.78 -15.66 12.26
CA GLU A 131 15.05 -15.21 11.09
C GLU A 131 15.37 -13.75 10.73
N SER A 132 15.48 -12.88 11.74
CA SER A 132 15.85 -11.49 11.52
C SER A 132 17.28 -11.37 10.99
N ALA A 133 18.20 -12.17 11.50
CA ALA A 133 19.57 -12.21 11.01
C ALA A 133 19.63 -12.75 9.58
N GLN A 134 18.88 -13.81 9.27
CA GLN A 134 18.80 -14.38 7.92
C GLN A 134 18.22 -13.39 6.94
N ALA A 135 17.10 -12.74 7.28
CA ALA A 135 16.47 -11.72 6.45
C ALA A 135 17.44 -10.57 6.13
N LEU A 136 18.23 -10.14 7.13
CA LEU A 136 19.24 -9.09 6.94
C LEU A 136 20.36 -9.53 6.00
N VAL A 137 20.85 -10.76 6.14
CA VAL A 137 21.89 -11.33 5.26
C VAL A 137 21.39 -11.44 3.83
N ASP A 138 20.14 -11.87 3.65
CA ASP A 138 19.51 -12.03 2.32
C ASP A 138 19.05 -10.71 1.72
N GLY A 139 19.10 -9.60 2.47
CA GLY A 139 18.56 -8.31 2.05
C GLY A 139 17.04 -8.31 1.89
N LYS A 140 16.34 -9.20 2.61
CA LYS A 140 14.88 -9.37 2.51
C LYS A 140 14.15 -8.76 3.71
N GLN A 141 12.89 -8.43 3.50
CA GLN A 141 11.97 -8.02 4.55
C GLN A 141 11.29 -9.25 5.16
N LEU A 142 11.40 -9.42 6.48
CA LEU A 142 10.71 -10.48 7.21
C LEU A 142 9.21 -10.15 7.32
N VAL A 143 8.35 -11.10 6.97
CA VAL A 143 6.89 -10.97 7.00
C VAL A 143 6.30 -12.09 7.87
N SER A 144 5.28 -11.75 8.69
CA SER A 144 4.59 -12.75 9.49
C SER A 144 4.03 -13.88 8.64
N ALA A 145 4.05 -15.11 9.14
CA ALA A 145 3.45 -16.26 8.44
C ALA A 145 2.00 -15.97 8.01
N ALA A 146 1.20 -15.39 8.92
CA ALA A 146 -0.19 -15.07 8.67
C ALA A 146 -0.40 -14.06 7.51
N ASP A 147 0.41 -12.99 7.44
CA ASP A 147 0.29 -12.01 6.35
C ASP A 147 0.81 -12.58 5.02
N TYR A 148 1.90 -13.36 5.07
CA TYR A 148 2.45 -14.03 3.89
C TYR A 148 1.41 -15.02 3.29
N ASP A 149 0.90 -15.92 4.11
CA ASP A 149 -0.05 -16.95 3.67
C ASP A 149 -1.37 -16.31 3.19
N LYS A 150 -1.78 -15.21 3.82
CA LYS A 150 -2.94 -14.44 3.38
C LYS A 150 -2.77 -13.88 1.97
N VAL A 151 -1.65 -13.25 1.65
CA VAL A 151 -1.46 -12.69 0.28
C VAL A 151 -1.33 -13.80 -0.76
N VAL A 152 -0.80 -14.97 -0.37
CA VAL A 152 -0.79 -16.17 -1.23
C VAL A 152 -2.22 -16.60 -1.54
N ALA A 153 -3.08 -16.75 -0.54
CA ALA A 153 -4.48 -17.11 -0.72
C ALA A 153 -5.27 -16.06 -1.53
N MET A 154 -5.01 -14.78 -1.29
CA MET A 154 -5.61 -13.68 -2.06
C MET A 154 -5.27 -13.78 -3.55
N ARG A 155 -4.00 -14.05 -3.90
CA ARG A 155 -3.58 -14.23 -5.29
C ARG A 155 -4.26 -15.46 -5.91
N GLU A 156 -4.35 -16.56 -5.18
CA GLU A 156 -4.99 -17.78 -5.64
C GLU A 156 -6.44 -17.55 -6.04
N VAL A 157 -7.19 -16.78 -5.24
CA VAL A 157 -8.57 -16.38 -5.58
C VAL A 157 -8.62 -15.61 -6.90
N LEU A 158 -7.70 -14.68 -7.15
CA LEU A 158 -7.63 -13.92 -8.41
C LEU A 158 -7.29 -14.83 -9.58
N CYS A 159 -6.31 -15.71 -9.44
CA CYS A 159 -5.89 -16.63 -10.51
C CYS A 159 -6.96 -17.66 -10.88
N ASN A 160 -7.87 -18.00 -9.96
CA ASN A 160 -9.01 -18.90 -10.24
C ASN A 160 -10.13 -18.24 -11.06
N ILE A 161 -10.08 -16.94 -11.28
CA ILE A 161 -11.06 -16.19 -12.08
C ILE A 161 -10.40 -15.72 -13.38
N PRO A 162 -10.76 -16.29 -14.56
CA PRO A 162 -10.04 -16.05 -15.81
C PRO A 162 -9.88 -14.56 -16.20
N ALA A 163 -10.83 -13.69 -15.80
CA ALA A 163 -10.77 -12.27 -16.07
C ALA A 163 -9.68 -11.57 -15.23
N TYR A 164 -9.44 -12.02 -14.00
CA TYR A 164 -8.44 -11.46 -13.09
C TYR A 164 -7.08 -12.12 -13.26
N ASP A 165 -7.06 -13.42 -13.57
CA ASP A 165 -5.84 -14.15 -13.92
C ASP A 165 -5.08 -13.48 -15.04
N ARG A 166 -5.80 -13.01 -16.08
CA ARG A 166 -5.21 -12.23 -17.17
C ARG A 166 -4.54 -10.92 -16.71
N ILE A 167 -5.01 -10.30 -15.63
CA ILE A 167 -4.37 -9.09 -15.07
C ILE A 167 -3.12 -9.49 -14.26
N VAL A 168 -3.27 -10.49 -13.41
CA VAL A 168 -2.20 -10.95 -12.50
C VAL A 168 -1.02 -11.56 -13.29
N ASN A 169 -1.30 -12.42 -14.26
CA ASN A 169 -0.32 -13.22 -14.99
C ASN A 169 -0.08 -12.76 -16.44
N SER A 170 -0.49 -11.53 -16.81
CA SER A 170 -0.19 -11.00 -18.15
C SER A 170 1.32 -10.90 -18.38
N GLU A 171 1.77 -11.51 -19.46
CA GLU A 171 3.17 -11.40 -19.94
C GLU A 171 3.41 -10.15 -20.79
N THR A 172 2.35 -9.52 -21.29
CA THR A 172 2.40 -8.33 -22.15
C THR A 172 2.21 -7.03 -21.38
N ALA A 173 1.73 -7.09 -20.16
CA ALA A 173 1.49 -5.93 -19.34
C ALA A 173 2.79 -5.25 -18.89
N GLN A 174 2.81 -3.94 -18.93
CA GLN A 174 3.79 -3.15 -18.21
C GLN A 174 3.30 -2.93 -16.80
N LYS A 175 4.12 -3.31 -15.82
CA LYS A 175 3.83 -3.19 -14.39
C LYS A 175 4.73 -2.12 -13.80
N GLU A 176 4.22 -1.38 -12.79
CA GLU A 176 4.97 -0.31 -12.11
C GLU A 176 5.54 0.77 -13.06
N LEU A 177 4.81 1.07 -14.15
CA LEU A 177 5.21 2.06 -15.14
C LEU A 177 5.17 3.47 -14.56
N SER A 178 6.32 4.12 -14.48
CA SER A 178 6.44 5.48 -13.96
C SER A 178 6.45 6.50 -15.09
N ILE A 179 5.64 7.54 -14.96
CA ILE A 179 5.58 8.65 -15.94
C ILE A 179 5.74 9.97 -15.18
N PHE A 180 6.70 10.76 -15.65
CA PHE A 180 6.96 12.12 -15.20
C PHE A 180 6.61 13.10 -16.31
N GLY A 181 5.95 14.17 -15.97
CA GLY A 181 5.55 15.18 -16.93
C GLY A 181 5.19 16.50 -16.25
N GLU A 182 4.58 17.40 -17.01
CA GLU A 182 4.18 18.71 -16.52
C GLU A 182 2.71 18.96 -16.84
N ILE A 183 1.95 19.48 -15.88
CA ILE A 183 0.58 19.96 -16.05
C ILE A 183 0.47 21.34 -15.41
N LEU A 184 -0.03 22.34 -16.12
CA LEU A 184 -0.19 23.73 -15.67
C LEU A 184 1.12 24.37 -15.15
N GLY A 185 2.27 23.96 -15.67
CA GLY A 185 3.57 24.42 -15.20
C GLY A 185 4.03 23.80 -13.88
N VAL A 186 3.40 22.69 -13.45
CA VAL A 186 3.75 21.92 -12.27
C VAL A 186 4.26 20.55 -12.69
N GLY A 187 5.44 20.17 -12.21
CA GLY A 187 5.97 18.82 -12.38
C GLY A 187 5.09 17.80 -11.65
N VAL A 188 4.61 16.78 -12.36
CA VAL A 188 3.75 15.72 -11.83
C VAL A 188 4.33 14.35 -12.13
N LYS A 189 4.12 13.41 -11.22
CA LYS A 189 4.52 12.01 -11.41
C LYS A 189 3.40 11.05 -11.07
N ILE A 190 3.35 9.96 -11.82
CA ILE A 190 2.49 8.81 -11.55
C ILE A 190 3.30 7.53 -11.62
N ARG A 191 2.80 6.49 -10.95
CA ARG A 191 3.21 5.11 -11.18
C ARG A 191 1.94 4.31 -11.40
N ILE A 192 1.89 3.63 -12.54
CA ILE A 192 0.76 2.80 -12.96
C ILE A 192 1.05 1.38 -12.54
N ASP A 193 0.19 0.79 -11.73
CA ASP A 193 0.33 -0.57 -11.23
C ASP A 193 0.39 -1.59 -12.36
N HIS A 194 -0.52 -1.46 -13.31
CA HIS A 194 -0.65 -2.39 -14.44
C HIS A 194 -1.26 -1.68 -15.65
N VAL A 195 -0.61 -1.80 -16.82
CA VAL A 195 -1.16 -1.37 -18.10
C VAL A 195 -0.93 -2.43 -19.17
N ASP A 196 -1.99 -2.83 -19.86
CA ASP A 196 -1.96 -3.83 -20.92
C ASP A 196 -2.83 -3.40 -22.11
N VAL A 197 -2.62 -4.06 -23.26
CA VAL A 197 -3.44 -3.88 -24.46
C VAL A 197 -4.19 -5.15 -24.76
N VAL A 198 -5.49 -5.11 -24.52
CA VAL A 198 -6.37 -6.25 -24.74
C VAL A 198 -7.41 -5.89 -25.80
N ASP A 199 -7.47 -6.66 -26.87
CA ASP A 199 -8.37 -6.44 -28.02
C ASP A 199 -8.31 -5.01 -28.60
N GLY A 200 -7.11 -4.45 -28.69
CA GLY A 200 -6.87 -3.10 -29.19
C GLY A 200 -7.26 -1.97 -28.23
N VAL A 201 -7.67 -2.29 -27.01
CA VAL A 201 -8.01 -1.33 -25.96
C VAL A 201 -6.90 -1.31 -24.90
N VAL A 202 -6.40 -0.13 -24.59
CA VAL A 202 -5.45 0.05 -23.46
C VAL A 202 -6.24 -0.03 -22.15
N ARG A 203 -5.80 -0.90 -21.24
CA ARG A 203 -6.39 -1.07 -19.91
C ARG A 203 -5.38 -0.68 -18.83
N ILE A 204 -5.69 0.36 -18.09
CA ILE A 204 -4.95 0.78 -16.89
C ILE A 204 -5.70 0.23 -15.69
N THR A 205 -5.07 -0.61 -14.89
CA THR A 205 -5.67 -1.21 -13.71
C THR A 205 -4.81 -0.91 -12.49
N ASP A 206 -5.44 -0.43 -11.44
CA ASP A 206 -4.81 -0.15 -10.15
C ASP A 206 -5.39 -1.11 -9.11
N TYR A 207 -4.53 -1.87 -8.44
CA TYR A 207 -4.94 -2.87 -7.45
C TYR A 207 -5.11 -2.25 -6.06
N LYS A 208 -6.20 -2.61 -5.39
CA LYS A 208 -6.49 -2.09 -4.05
C LYS A 208 -7.01 -3.16 -3.10
N THR A 209 -6.33 -3.33 -1.99
CA THR A 209 -6.90 -4.09 -0.87
C THR A 209 -7.93 -3.23 -0.12
N THR A 210 -9.06 -3.83 0.22
CA THR A 210 -10.16 -3.14 0.90
C THR A 210 -10.73 -3.98 2.06
N ALA A 211 -11.55 -3.36 2.89
CA ALA A 211 -12.35 -4.06 3.88
C ALA A 211 -13.67 -4.57 3.29
N ASP A 212 -14.18 -3.88 2.26
CA ASP A 212 -15.44 -4.19 1.60
C ASP A 212 -15.28 -3.89 0.10
N ALA A 213 -15.35 -4.93 -0.72
CA ALA A 213 -15.25 -4.85 -2.18
C ALA A 213 -16.63 -4.78 -2.87
N SER A 214 -17.73 -4.70 -2.11
CA SER A 214 -19.06 -4.53 -2.69
C SER A 214 -19.18 -3.20 -3.46
N PRO A 215 -20.11 -3.09 -4.42
CA PRO A 215 -20.29 -1.86 -5.19
C PRO A 215 -20.54 -0.63 -4.32
N GLU A 216 -21.33 -0.77 -3.25
CA GLU A 216 -21.64 0.35 -2.36
C GLU A 216 -20.48 0.68 -1.41
N GLY A 217 -19.87 -0.32 -0.77
CA GLY A 217 -18.78 -0.15 0.18
C GLY A 217 -17.52 0.38 -0.48
N PHE A 218 -17.11 -0.25 -1.59
CA PHE A 218 -15.94 0.20 -2.32
C PHE A 218 -16.16 1.53 -3.04
N GLY A 219 -17.37 1.82 -3.54
CA GLY A 219 -17.70 3.10 -4.15
C GLY A 219 -17.49 4.28 -3.17
N LYS A 220 -17.97 4.15 -1.93
CA LYS A 220 -17.73 5.13 -0.85
C LYS A 220 -16.22 5.26 -0.54
N SER A 221 -15.55 4.11 -0.41
CA SER A 221 -14.10 4.06 -0.15
C SER A 221 -13.30 4.73 -1.27
N ALA A 222 -13.59 4.41 -2.53
CA ALA A 222 -12.90 4.97 -3.69
C ALA A 222 -13.01 6.50 -3.77
N PHE A 223 -14.19 7.05 -3.48
CA PHE A 223 -14.38 8.49 -3.41
C PHE A 223 -13.62 9.11 -2.24
N SER A 224 -13.73 8.53 -1.04
CA SER A 224 -13.08 9.02 0.18
C SER A 224 -11.55 8.97 0.12
N HIS A 225 -10.98 8.04 -0.66
CA HIS A 225 -9.53 7.94 -0.88
C HIS A 225 -9.05 8.68 -2.13
N GLY A 226 -9.92 9.40 -2.83
CA GLY A 226 -9.60 10.20 -4.01
C GLY A 226 -9.11 9.37 -5.21
N TYR A 227 -9.59 8.13 -5.34
CA TYR A 227 -9.14 7.28 -6.44
C TYR A 227 -9.55 7.82 -7.81
N LEU A 228 -10.67 8.55 -7.91
CA LEU A 228 -11.07 9.18 -9.17
C LEU A 228 -10.00 10.17 -9.66
N ALA A 229 -9.48 11.02 -8.77
CA ALA A 229 -8.44 12.00 -9.11
C ALA A 229 -7.13 11.30 -9.54
N LYS A 230 -6.72 10.25 -8.81
CA LYS A 230 -5.51 9.48 -9.12
C LYS A 230 -5.63 8.80 -10.47
N MET A 231 -6.73 8.10 -10.73
CA MET A 231 -6.94 7.36 -11.97
C MET A 231 -7.10 8.28 -13.18
N ALA A 232 -7.78 9.42 -13.02
CA ALA A 232 -7.87 10.43 -14.08
C ALA A 232 -6.49 11.00 -14.42
N LEU A 233 -5.66 11.30 -13.42
CA LEU A 233 -4.27 11.77 -13.62
C LEU A 233 -3.41 10.71 -14.32
N GLN A 234 -3.50 9.44 -13.90
CA GLN A 234 -2.78 8.33 -14.54
C GLN A 234 -3.14 8.22 -16.03
N ARG A 235 -4.46 8.19 -16.33
CA ARG A 235 -4.95 8.14 -17.72
C ARG A 235 -4.45 9.32 -18.55
N ASP A 236 -4.59 10.53 -18.03
CA ASP A 236 -4.28 11.74 -18.79
C ASP A 236 -2.77 11.87 -19.07
N LEU A 237 -1.92 11.52 -18.10
CA LEU A 237 -0.48 11.49 -18.30
C LEU A 237 -0.06 10.39 -19.27
N PHE A 238 -0.64 9.18 -19.14
CA PHE A 238 -0.37 8.07 -20.06
C PHE A 238 -0.73 8.45 -21.50
N VAL A 239 -1.94 8.95 -21.72
CA VAL A 239 -2.41 9.38 -23.07
C VAL A 239 -1.48 10.43 -23.67
N LYS A 240 -1.02 11.39 -22.89
CA LYS A 240 -0.11 12.45 -23.35
C LYS A 240 1.30 11.93 -23.62
N ALA A 241 1.86 11.13 -22.70
CA ALA A 241 3.22 10.63 -22.79
C ALA A 241 3.43 9.74 -24.03
N PHE A 242 2.45 8.88 -24.32
CA PHE A 242 2.50 7.96 -25.46
C PHE A 242 1.80 8.47 -26.74
N ASN A 243 1.22 9.67 -26.70
CA ASN A 243 0.34 10.16 -27.76
C ASN A 243 -0.73 9.10 -28.14
N GLU A 244 -1.29 8.43 -27.14
CA GLU A 244 -2.14 7.27 -27.30
C GLU A 244 -3.47 7.64 -28.00
N LYS A 245 -3.81 6.90 -29.05
CA LYS A 245 -5.02 7.12 -29.85
C LYS A 245 -6.08 6.05 -29.66
N ARG A 246 -5.69 4.92 -29.10
CA ARG A 246 -6.63 3.83 -28.78
C ARG A 246 -7.54 4.25 -27.63
N LYS A 247 -8.64 3.56 -27.50
CA LYS A 247 -9.50 3.69 -26.33
C LYS A 247 -8.69 3.28 -25.09
N VAL A 248 -8.69 4.14 -24.06
CA VAL A 248 -8.06 3.86 -22.75
C VAL A 248 -9.16 3.65 -21.72
N VAL A 249 -9.24 2.46 -21.18
CA VAL A 249 -10.15 2.08 -20.09
C VAL A 249 -9.36 2.03 -18.79
N VAL A 250 -9.94 2.58 -17.74
CA VAL A 250 -9.31 2.68 -16.42
C VAL A 250 -10.14 1.92 -15.43
N GLY A 251 -9.51 1.09 -14.61
CA GLY A 251 -10.17 0.25 -13.62
C GLY A 251 -9.47 0.20 -12.28
N LEU A 252 -10.24 -0.17 -11.26
CA LEU A 252 -9.79 -0.45 -9.91
C LEU A 252 -10.11 -1.92 -9.61
N LEU A 253 -9.09 -2.74 -9.40
CA LEU A 253 -9.26 -4.10 -8.94
C LEU A 253 -9.24 -4.09 -7.41
N ALA A 254 -10.42 -4.07 -6.82
CA ALA A 254 -10.61 -4.13 -5.38
C ALA A 254 -10.61 -5.59 -4.91
N GLN A 255 -9.92 -5.89 -3.80
CA GLN A 255 -9.97 -7.22 -3.18
C GLN A 255 -10.06 -7.11 -1.67
N GLU A 256 -10.96 -7.88 -1.07
CA GLU A 256 -11.11 -7.94 0.38
C GLU A 256 -9.93 -8.66 1.04
N LYS A 257 -9.56 -8.18 2.25
CA LYS A 257 -8.47 -8.75 3.08
C LYS A 257 -8.94 -9.85 4.04
N VAL A 258 -10.23 -10.17 4.00
CA VAL A 258 -10.87 -11.17 4.85
C VAL A 258 -11.44 -12.27 3.96
N GLU A 259 -11.32 -13.51 4.40
CA GLU A 259 -11.91 -14.64 3.68
C GLU A 259 -13.41 -14.42 3.39
N PRO A 260 -13.82 -14.78 2.17
CA PRO A 260 -13.13 -15.52 1.13
C PRO A 260 -12.33 -14.66 0.13
N TYR A 261 -11.84 -13.48 0.51
CA TYR A 261 -10.99 -12.57 -0.28
C TYR A 261 -11.62 -12.11 -1.60
N LEU A 262 -12.89 -11.76 -1.53
CA LEU A 262 -13.70 -11.43 -2.71
C LEU A 262 -13.11 -10.30 -3.53
N PRO A 263 -12.85 -10.50 -4.83
CA PRO A 263 -12.39 -9.45 -5.72
C PRO A 263 -13.53 -8.86 -6.56
N MET A 264 -13.39 -7.60 -6.97
CA MET A 264 -14.23 -6.98 -7.97
C MET A 264 -13.45 -5.95 -8.78
N LEU A 265 -13.55 -6.03 -10.10
CA LEU A 265 -12.97 -5.02 -11.00
C LEU A 265 -14.02 -3.96 -11.34
N TYR A 266 -13.75 -2.73 -10.95
CA TYR A 266 -14.56 -1.56 -11.24
C TYR A 266 -13.98 -0.74 -12.38
N THR A 267 -14.73 -0.52 -13.44
CA THR A 267 -14.33 0.35 -14.54
C THR A 267 -14.89 1.75 -14.31
N LEU A 268 -14.05 2.77 -14.43
CA LEU A 268 -14.47 4.15 -14.30
C LEU A 268 -15.15 4.65 -15.57
N THR A 269 -16.29 5.32 -15.41
CA THR A 269 -17.02 5.99 -16.50
C THR A 269 -16.32 7.28 -16.92
N ASP A 270 -16.63 7.79 -18.10
CA ASP A 270 -16.11 9.09 -18.57
C ASP A 270 -16.49 10.24 -17.63
N GLU A 271 -17.67 10.18 -17.01
CA GLU A 271 -18.10 11.17 -16.03
C GLU A 271 -17.27 11.09 -14.74
N GLN A 272 -16.99 9.90 -14.25
CA GLN A 272 -16.12 9.71 -13.07
C GLN A 272 -14.69 10.19 -13.34
N LEU A 273 -14.17 9.94 -14.54
CA LEU A 273 -12.87 10.45 -14.98
C LEU A 273 -12.89 11.98 -15.14
N ARG A 274 -14.01 12.57 -15.60
CA ARG A 274 -14.19 14.03 -15.66
C ARG A 274 -14.14 14.64 -14.25
N ILE A 275 -14.87 14.06 -13.30
CA ILE A 275 -14.86 14.49 -11.90
C ILE A 275 -13.43 14.39 -11.33
N GLY A 276 -12.76 13.26 -11.51
CA GLY A 276 -11.39 13.07 -11.06
C GLY A 276 -10.42 14.08 -11.66
N ARG A 277 -10.61 14.44 -12.94
CA ARG A 277 -9.82 15.46 -13.61
C ARG A 277 -10.00 16.84 -12.98
N LEU A 278 -11.23 17.23 -12.69
CA LEU A 278 -11.50 18.50 -12.00
C LEU A 278 -10.82 18.53 -10.63
N GLN A 279 -10.91 17.44 -9.88
CA GLN A 279 -10.27 17.32 -8.57
C GLN A 279 -8.75 17.50 -8.66
N TYR A 280 -8.05 16.75 -9.53
CA TYR A 280 -6.58 16.87 -9.59
C TYR A 280 -6.13 18.21 -10.16
N LEU A 281 -6.89 18.85 -11.08
CA LEU A 281 -6.57 20.19 -11.59
C LEU A 281 -6.73 21.27 -10.52
N GLU A 282 -7.76 21.20 -9.70
CA GLU A 282 -7.95 22.08 -8.55
C GLU A 282 -6.81 21.93 -7.54
N ALA A 283 -6.40 20.68 -7.24
CA ALA A 283 -5.25 20.41 -6.37
C ALA A 283 -3.97 21.00 -6.94
N LEU A 284 -3.72 20.83 -8.23
CA LEU A 284 -2.54 21.37 -8.89
C LEU A 284 -2.51 22.91 -8.85
N ALA A 285 -3.63 23.57 -9.10
CA ALA A 285 -3.74 25.01 -9.00
C ALA A 285 -3.47 25.50 -7.57
N THR A 286 -4.03 24.81 -6.58
CA THR A 286 -3.79 25.09 -5.15
C THR A 286 -2.33 24.89 -4.79
N TYR A 287 -1.74 23.75 -5.15
CA TYR A 287 -0.32 23.45 -4.89
C TYR A 287 0.60 24.48 -5.51
N LYS A 288 0.37 24.83 -6.79
CA LYS A 288 1.13 25.86 -7.51
C LYS A 288 1.13 27.19 -6.76
N LYS A 289 -0.08 27.67 -6.40
CA LYS A 289 -0.25 28.91 -5.63
C LYS A 289 0.48 28.85 -4.28
N CYS A 290 0.35 27.75 -3.56
CA CYS A 290 1.04 27.56 -2.28
C CYS A 290 2.57 27.59 -2.44
N LYS A 291 3.09 26.95 -3.49
CA LYS A 291 4.52 26.89 -3.79
C LYS A 291 5.08 28.28 -4.21
N GLU A 292 4.34 29.02 -5.04
CA GLU A 292 4.73 30.35 -5.50
C GLU A 292 4.76 31.40 -4.38
N LEU A 293 3.80 31.32 -3.45
CA LEU A 293 3.68 32.28 -2.35
C LEU A 293 4.38 31.82 -1.06
N ASP A 294 4.78 30.55 -0.99
CA ASP A 294 5.21 29.84 0.22
C ASP A 294 4.22 29.98 1.39
N ILE A 295 2.91 30.00 1.04
CA ILE A 295 1.81 30.04 2.00
C ILE A 295 1.02 28.74 1.91
N TRP A 296 0.95 28.03 3.02
CA TRP A 296 0.30 26.71 3.12
C TRP A 296 -0.89 26.78 4.08
N PRO A 297 -2.10 27.14 3.58
CA PRO A 297 -3.25 27.36 4.44
C PRO A 297 -3.78 26.04 5.05
N GLY A 298 -4.30 26.20 6.30
CA GLY A 298 -5.09 25.16 6.97
C GLY A 298 -6.56 25.23 6.56
N TYR A 299 -7.46 24.90 7.51
CA TYR A 299 -8.90 24.83 7.23
C TYR A 299 -9.59 26.17 7.12
N SER A 300 -9.06 27.21 7.73
CA SER A 300 -9.78 28.45 7.95
C SER A 300 -9.41 29.60 7.01
N ASN A 301 -8.49 29.37 6.05
CA ASN A 301 -8.07 30.43 5.12
C ASN A 301 -7.77 31.80 5.79
N GLY A 302 -7.29 31.75 7.08
CA GLY A 302 -6.96 32.94 7.84
C GLY A 302 -8.07 33.42 8.79
N THR A 303 -9.25 32.80 8.83
CA THR A 303 -10.23 33.02 9.89
C THR A 303 -9.89 32.22 11.14
N THR A 304 -10.17 32.75 12.31
CA THR A 304 -9.89 32.09 13.60
C THR A 304 -11.10 31.34 14.15
N GLU A 305 -12.26 31.54 13.55
CA GLU A 305 -13.53 30.98 14.00
C GLU A 305 -14.43 30.65 12.80
N GLN A 306 -15.12 29.50 12.87
CA GLN A 306 -16.12 29.07 11.91
C GLN A 306 -17.28 28.41 12.62
N GLU A 307 -18.47 28.52 12.06
CA GLU A 307 -19.65 27.81 12.54
C GLU A 307 -19.46 26.28 12.37
N LEU A 308 -19.90 25.52 13.38
CA LEU A 308 -19.83 24.06 13.31
C LEU A 308 -20.84 23.52 12.30
N MET A 309 -20.35 22.97 11.22
CA MET A 309 -21.17 22.31 10.20
C MET A 309 -21.41 20.86 10.60
N ILE A 310 -22.68 20.51 10.81
CA ILE A 310 -23.10 19.12 11.03
C ILE A 310 -23.72 18.54 9.74
N PRO A 311 -23.60 17.23 9.50
CA PRO A 311 -24.15 16.60 8.30
C PRO A 311 -25.68 16.78 8.21
N GLU A 312 -26.17 16.96 6.96
CA GLU A 312 -27.62 17.16 6.73
C GLU A 312 -28.49 16.01 7.30
N TRP A 313 -28.01 14.77 7.23
CA TRP A 313 -28.75 13.65 7.78
C TRP A 313 -28.96 13.78 9.30
N ALA A 314 -27.96 14.31 10.02
CA ALA A 314 -28.07 14.56 11.44
C ALA A 314 -29.08 15.68 11.76
N ILE A 315 -29.10 16.72 10.92
CA ILE A 315 -30.12 17.76 11.02
C ILE A 315 -31.52 17.20 10.75
N LYS A 316 -31.67 16.36 9.72
CA LYS A 316 -32.96 15.73 9.38
C LYS A 316 -33.49 14.84 10.50
N GLN A 317 -32.63 14.11 11.21
CA GLN A 317 -33.01 13.23 12.32
C GLN A 317 -33.73 13.97 13.46
N TYR A 318 -33.48 15.28 13.61
CA TYR A 318 -34.04 16.10 14.69
C TYR A 318 -35.02 17.19 14.20
N LYS A 319 -35.36 17.19 12.90
CA LYS A 319 -36.36 18.13 12.36
C LYS A 319 -37.81 17.72 12.58
N GLU A 320 -38.05 16.49 13.01
CA GLU A 320 -39.39 15.91 13.24
C GLU A 320 -39.75 15.83 14.71
N ILE A 321 -39.04 16.55 15.61
CA ILE A 321 -39.34 16.78 16.99
C ILE A 321 -39.77 18.24 17.15
#